data_a8e37a4aa61c9fef8faba4d08a155a36
#
_entry.id   a8e37a4aa61c9fef8faba4d08a155a36
#
_cell.length_a   1.000
_cell.length_b   1.000
_cell.length_c   1.000
_cell.angle_alpha   90.00
_cell.angle_beta   90.00
_cell.angle_gamma   90.00
#
_symmetry.space_group_name_H-M   'P 1'
#
loop_
_entity.id
_entity.type
_entity.pdbx_description
1 polymer ?
#
loop_
_entity_poly.entity_id
_entity_poly.type
_entity_poly.pdbx_seq_one_letter_code
_entity_poly.pdbx_strand_id
1 'polypeptide(L)'
;MRKSILILVLLFWYLNYTLPFVMDDALYAHIYPETPILDTPHALDIDNEINSFKDVLTSQWNHYFTKNGRGLVHLVVQTFCGLLGKNIYNICSAIMFGLFIFLLSKITRHRAILTAGLFFLGMF
;
A
#
# COMPACT_ATOMS: atom_id res chain seq x y z
N MET A 1 -8.44 -19.16 -18.62
CA MET A 1 -8.31 -17.72 -18.30
C MET A 1 -8.76 -17.37 -16.88
N ARG A 2 -10.04 -17.53 -16.50
CA ARG A 2 -10.50 -17.17 -15.14
C ARG A 2 -9.73 -17.90 -14.04
N LYS A 3 -9.45 -19.20 -14.20
CA LYS A 3 -8.67 -19.99 -13.24
C LYS A 3 -7.22 -19.49 -13.08
N SER A 4 -6.59 -19.10 -14.19
CA SER A 4 -5.22 -18.57 -14.15
C SER A 4 -5.15 -17.21 -13.47
N ILE A 5 -6.11 -16.34 -13.66
CA ILE A 5 -6.20 -15.06 -12.95
C ILE A 5 -6.37 -15.30 -11.44
N LEU A 6 -7.25 -16.21 -11.07
CA LEU A 6 -7.47 -16.56 -9.66
C LEU A 6 -6.19 -17.07 -9.00
N ILE A 7 -5.44 -17.95 -9.67
CA ILE A 7 -4.16 -18.45 -9.16
C ILE A 7 -3.16 -17.31 -8.97
N LEU A 8 -3.05 -16.40 -9.92
CA LEU A 8 -2.16 -15.24 -9.80
C LEU A 8 -2.56 -14.31 -8.63
N VAL A 9 -3.86 -14.08 -8.44
CA VAL A 9 -4.37 -13.27 -7.34
C VAL A 9 -4.06 -13.91 -5.98
N LEU A 10 -4.28 -15.22 -5.86
CA LEU A 10 -3.98 -15.96 -4.63
C LEU A 10 -2.48 -15.98 -4.33
N LEU A 11 -1.64 -16.14 -5.35
CA LEU A 11 -0.20 -16.10 -5.20
C LEU A 11 0.27 -14.70 -4.78
N PHE A 12 -0.24 -13.65 -5.42
CA PHE A 12 0.05 -12.27 -5.05
C PHE A 12 -0.38 -11.96 -3.61
N TRP A 13 -1.59 -12.38 -3.23
CA TRP A 13 -2.08 -12.23 -1.85
C TRP A 13 -1.17 -12.95 -0.85
N TYR A 14 -0.78 -14.19 -1.14
CA TYR A 14 0.10 -14.99 -0.29
C TYR A 14 1.47 -14.32 -0.12
N LEU A 15 2.08 -13.82 -1.20
CA LEU A 15 3.35 -13.11 -1.14
C LEU A 15 3.24 -11.86 -0.25
N ASN A 16 2.21 -11.04 -0.46
CA ASN A 16 1.97 -9.86 0.39
C ASN A 16 1.73 -10.24 1.86
N TYR A 17 1.04 -11.36 2.11
CA TYR A 17 0.78 -11.83 3.46
C TYR A 17 2.06 -12.24 4.18
N THR A 18 2.99 -12.89 3.48
CA THR A 18 4.27 -13.36 4.06
C THR A 18 5.30 -12.25 4.26
N LEU A 19 5.19 -11.14 3.52
CA LEU A 19 6.09 -9.99 3.69
C LEU A 19 5.69 -9.20 4.96
N PRO A 20 6.65 -8.87 5.85
CA PRO A 20 6.37 -7.98 6.98
C PRO A 20 6.12 -6.55 6.51
N PHE A 21 5.58 -5.70 7.36
CA PHE A 21 5.70 -4.26 7.18
C PHE A 21 7.18 -3.86 7.22
N VAL A 22 7.62 -3.10 6.25
CA VAL A 22 9.00 -2.64 6.13
C VAL A 22 9.07 -1.12 6.21
N MET A 23 10.14 -0.63 6.84
CA MET A 23 10.56 0.79 6.97
C MET A 23 9.42 1.83 6.88
N ASP A 24 9.02 2.21 5.67
CA ASP A 24 8.04 3.28 5.46
C ASP A 24 6.63 2.91 5.92
N ASP A 25 6.27 1.64 5.91
CA ASP A 25 4.95 1.19 6.36
C ASP A 25 4.73 1.46 7.86
N ALA A 26 5.78 1.32 8.67
CA ALA A 26 5.74 1.66 10.09
C ALA A 26 5.59 3.17 10.31
N LEU A 27 6.25 3.99 9.47
CA LEU A 27 6.11 5.44 9.50
C LEU A 27 4.68 5.87 9.17
N TYR A 28 4.01 5.19 8.25
CA TYR A 28 2.62 5.49 7.87
C TYR A 28 1.59 5.11 8.94
N ALA A 29 1.95 4.33 9.94
CA ALA A 29 1.10 4.06 11.09
C ALA A 29 1.07 5.21 12.12
N HIS A 30 1.93 6.22 11.97
CA HIS A 30 2.07 7.34 12.89
C HIS A 30 1.71 8.68 12.23
N ILE A 31 1.37 9.67 13.08
CA ILE A 31 1.06 11.03 12.64
C ILE A 31 2.37 11.73 12.25
N TYR A 32 2.42 12.30 11.05
CA TYR A 32 3.54 13.14 10.65
C TYR A 32 3.62 14.41 11.49
N PRO A 33 4.80 14.79 11.98
CA PRO A 33 4.98 15.99 12.79
C PRO A 33 4.77 17.27 11.96
N GLU A 34 4.43 18.35 12.64
CA GLU A 34 4.24 19.68 12.04
C GLU A 34 5.56 20.30 11.55
N THR A 35 6.68 19.89 12.15
CA THR A 35 8.01 20.40 11.78
C THR A 35 8.75 19.40 10.90
N PRO A 36 9.52 19.85 9.89
CA PRO A 36 10.35 18.96 9.08
C PRO A 36 11.30 18.18 10.00
N ILE A 37 11.26 16.86 9.88
CA ILE A 37 12.23 16.00 10.56
C ILE A 37 13.55 16.15 9.81
N LEU A 38 14.43 17.02 10.29
CA LEU A 38 15.84 17.04 9.93
C LEU A 38 16.50 15.90 10.70
N ASP A 39 16.68 14.76 10.01
CA ASP A 39 17.65 13.69 10.35
C ASP A 39 17.65 13.11 11.77
N THR A 40 16.54 13.08 12.48
CA THR A 40 16.51 12.38 13.77
C THR A 40 15.87 10.99 13.63
N PRO A 41 16.59 9.90 13.96
CA PRO A 41 16.07 8.54 13.96
C PRO A 41 14.97 8.27 15.00
N HIS A 42 14.59 9.27 15.79
CA HIS A 42 13.67 9.18 16.93
C HIS A 42 12.24 9.64 16.64
N ALA A 43 11.88 9.82 15.39
CA ALA A 43 10.56 10.34 15.01
C ALA A 43 9.40 9.33 15.13
N LEU A 44 9.66 8.14 15.60
CA LEU A 44 8.61 7.19 16.00
C LEU A 44 8.32 7.41 17.50
N ASP A 45 7.77 8.57 17.83
CA ASP A 45 7.16 8.75 19.13
C ASP A 45 5.93 7.83 19.18
N ILE A 46 6.01 6.80 20.03
CA ILE A 46 5.00 5.76 20.21
C ILE A 46 3.64 6.39 20.58
N ASP A 47 3.63 7.60 21.11
CA ASP A 47 2.43 8.33 21.52
C ASP A 47 1.64 8.96 20.35
N ASN A 48 2.16 8.91 19.12
CA ASN A 48 1.54 9.53 17.94
C ASN A 48 0.98 8.52 16.94
N GLU A 49 0.50 7.38 17.40
CA GLU A 49 -0.17 6.41 16.52
C GLU A 49 -1.48 6.97 15.96
N ILE A 50 -1.77 6.59 14.71
CA ILE A 50 -3.03 6.91 14.05
C ILE A 50 -4.14 6.03 14.62
N ASN A 51 -5.08 6.63 15.32
CA ASN A 51 -6.22 5.94 15.94
C ASN A 51 -7.57 6.34 15.33
N SER A 52 -7.60 7.40 14.53
CA SER A 52 -8.82 7.90 13.91
C SER A 52 -8.58 8.44 12.49
N PHE A 53 -9.65 8.53 11.71
CA PHE A 53 -9.56 9.17 10.39
C PHE A 53 -9.17 10.65 10.48
N LYS A 54 -9.51 11.32 11.60
CA LYS A 54 -9.09 12.69 11.87
C LYS A 54 -7.55 12.77 11.96
N ASP A 55 -6.91 11.79 12.61
CA ASP A 55 -5.45 11.74 12.74
C ASP A 55 -4.80 11.56 11.37
N VAL A 56 -5.40 10.74 10.51
CA VAL A 56 -4.96 10.60 9.11
C VAL A 56 -5.01 11.93 8.39
N LEU A 57 -6.10 12.68 8.51
CA LEU A 57 -6.23 14.00 7.87
C LEU A 57 -5.23 15.01 8.42
N THR A 58 -5.04 15.04 9.74
CA THR A 58 -4.03 15.90 10.39
C THR A 58 -2.62 15.53 9.91
N SER A 59 -2.31 14.24 9.88
CA SER A 59 -1.02 13.75 9.40
C SER A 59 -0.79 14.13 7.93
N GLN A 60 -1.82 14.02 7.07
CA GLN A 60 -1.71 14.42 5.67
C GLN A 60 -1.52 15.91 5.49
N TRP A 61 -2.18 16.72 6.31
CA TRP A 61 -1.98 18.16 6.33
C TRP A 61 -0.52 18.51 6.64
N ASN A 62 0.01 17.93 7.72
CA ASN A 62 1.40 18.13 8.13
C ASN A 62 2.38 17.67 7.03
N HIS A 63 2.14 16.47 6.47
CA HIS A 63 2.97 15.91 5.42
C HIS A 63 3.00 16.79 4.14
N TYR A 64 1.85 17.34 3.77
CA TYR A 64 1.75 18.21 2.60
C TYR A 64 2.65 19.44 2.71
N PHE A 65 2.69 20.07 3.89
CA PHE A 65 3.49 21.27 4.11
C PHE A 65 4.96 20.99 4.45
N THR A 66 5.28 19.81 5.00
CA THR A 66 6.65 19.52 5.45
C THR A 66 7.48 18.73 4.43
N LYS A 67 6.87 17.93 3.56
CA LYS A 67 7.62 17.06 2.63
C LYS A 67 7.29 17.27 1.17
N ASN A 68 6.10 16.88 0.74
CA ASN A 68 5.71 16.96 -0.68
C ASN A 68 4.20 16.87 -0.87
N GLY A 69 3.74 17.32 -2.05
CA GLY A 69 2.31 17.36 -2.39
C GLY A 69 1.65 16.03 -2.78
N ARG A 70 2.22 14.87 -2.45
CA ARG A 70 1.63 13.54 -2.80
C ARG A 70 0.51 13.12 -1.84
N GLY A 71 -0.33 14.05 -1.40
CA GLY A 71 -1.32 13.86 -0.36
C GLY A 71 -2.27 12.67 -0.59
N LEU A 72 -2.79 12.47 -1.81
CA LEU A 72 -3.77 11.42 -2.06
C LEU A 72 -3.21 10.00 -1.86
N VAL A 73 -2.00 9.74 -2.36
CA VAL A 73 -1.37 8.43 -2.23
C VAL A 73 -1.07 8.13 -0.77
N HIS A 74 -0.50 9.10 -0.06
CA HIS A 74 -0.19 8.96 1.36
C HIS A 74 -1.45 8.83 2.23
N LEU A 75 -2.54 9.53 1.88
CA LEU A 75 -3.84 9.37 2.54
C LEU A 75 -4.31 7.91 2.50
N VAL A 76 -4.26 7.29 1.32
CA VAL A 76 -4.65 5.89 1.14
C VAL A 76 -3.75 4.97 1.95
N VAL A 77 -2.42 5.12 1.82
CA VAL A 77 -1.46 4.28 2.54
C VAL A 77 -1.62 4.43 4.05
N GLN A 78 -1.72 5.64 4.59
CA GLN A 78 -1.93 5.87 6.03
C GLN A 78 -3.25 5.31 6.54
N THR A 79 -4.32 5.40 5.76
CA THR A 79 -5.61 4.79 6.12
C THR A 79 -5.46 3.28 6.28
N PHE A 80 -4.75 2.62 5.39
CA PHE A 80 -4.52 1.18 5.49
C PHE A 80 -3.52 0.84 6.61
N CYS A 81 -2.37 1.48 6.67
CA CYS A 81 -1.35 1.14 7.66
C CYS A 81 -1.77 1.51 9.09
N GLY A 82 -2.41 2.68 9.27
CA GLY A 82 -2.80 3.17 10.59
C GLY A 82 -4.14 2.63 11.09
N LEU A 83 -5.19 2.63 10.26
CA LEU A 83 -6.55 2.32 10.74
C LEU A 83 -7.02 0.91 10.39
N LEU A 84 -6.80 0.45 9.17
CA LEU A 84 -7.40 -0.79 8.67
C LEU A 84 -6.50 -2.02 8.89
N GLY A 85 -5.20 -1.79 8.99
CA GLY A 85 -4.21 -2.83 9.20
C GLY A 85 -3.84 -3.60 7.93
N LYS A 86 -2.72 -4.30 8.04
CA LYS A 86 -2.08 -5.03 6.93
C LYS A 86 -2.97 -6.05 6.24
N ASN A 87 -3.80 -6.78 6.99
CA ASN A 87 -4.62 -7.83 6.40
C ASN A 87 -5.65 -7.28 5.40
N ILE A 88 -6.28 -6.15 5.74
CA ILE A 88 -7.24 -5.48 4.85
C ILE A 88 -6.51 -4.90 3.64
N TYR A 89 -5.34 -4.29 3.85
CA TYR A 89 -4.48 -3.82 2.76
C TYR A 89 -4.14 -4.95 1.78
N ASN A 90 -3.72 -6.11 2.28
CA ASN A 90 -3.35 -7.25 1.44
C ASN A 90 -4.54 -7.77 0.61
N ILE A 91 -5.73 -7.82 1.19
CA ILE A 91 -6.95 -8.22 0.48
C ILE A 91 -7.30 -7.22 -0.62
N CYS A 92 -7.31 -5.92 -0.29
CA CYS A 92 -7.61 -4.86 -1.24
C CYS A 92 -6.58 -4.83 -2.39
N SER A 93 -5.29 -4.95 -2.07
CA SER A 93 -4.21 -5.01 -3.06
C SER A 93 -4.37 -6.21 -3.99
N ALA A 94 -4.73 -7.38 -3.47
CA ALA A 94 -4.96 -8.58 -4.28
C ALA A 94 -6.18 -8.43 -5.20
N ILE A 95 -7.26 -7.80 -4.72
CA ILE A 95 -8.44 -7.49 -5.53
C ILE A 95 -8.08 -6.51 -6.65
N MET A 96 -7.35 -5.44 -6.34
CA MET A 96 -6.90 -4.44 -7.33
C MET A 96 -5.97 -5.07 -8.36
N PHE A 97 -5.04 -5.92 -7.94
CA PHE A 97 -4.18 -6.69 -8.85
C PHE A 97 -5.01 -7.59 -9.78
N GLY A 98 -6.00 -8.31 -9.23
CA GLY A 98 -6.90 -9.15 -10.01
C GLY A 98 -7.71 -8.35 -11.03
N LEU A 99 -8.24 -7.19 -10.64
CA LEU A 99 -8.94 -6.28 -11.54
C LEU A 99 -8.03 -5.77 -12.65
N PHE A 100 -6.81 -5.36 -12.32
CA PHE A 100 -5.81 -4.92 -13.28
C PHE A 100 -5.51 -6.00 -14.32
N ILE A 101 -5.21 -7.22 -13.88
CA ILE A 101 -4.95 -8.37 -14.77
C ILE A 101 -6.20 -8.70 -15.63
N PHE A 102 -7.39 -8.62 -15.04
CA PHE A 102 -8.63 -8.83 -15.77
C PHE A 102 -8.84 -7.79 -16.87
N LEU A 103 -8.67 -6.50 -16.57
CA LEU A 103 -8.78 -5.42 -17.55
C LEU A 103 -7.70 -5.53 -18.63
N LEU A 104 -6.46 -5.81 -18.23
CA LEU A 104 -5.37 -6.05 -19.17
C LEU A 104 -5.70 -7.22 -20.11
N SER A 105 -6.36 -8.27 -19.60
CA SER A 105 -6.79 -9.42 -20.38
C SER A 105 -7.83 -9.10 -21.45
N LYS A 106 -8.58 -8.02 -21.27
CA LYS A 106 -9.56 -7.54 -22.27
C LYS A 106 -8.90 -6.78 -23.41
N ILE A 107 -7.76 -6.15 -23.14
CA ILE A 107 -7.04 -5.30 -24.08
C ILE A 107 -6.05 -6.14 -24.90
N THR A 108 -5.39 -7.11 -24.26
CA THR A 108 -4.34 -7.93 -24.88
C THR A 108 -4.82 -9.34 -25.25
N ARG A 109 -4.29 -9.92 -26.32
CA ARG A 109 -4.55 -11.33 -26.66
C ARG A 109 -3.95 -12.26 -25.60
N HIS A 110 -4.70 -13.27 -25.21
CA HIS A 110 -4.54 -14.19 -24.05
C HIS A 110 -3.13 -14.62 -23.60
N ARG A 111 -2.13 -14.68 -24.48
CA ARG A 111 -0.79 -15.18 -24.11
C ARG A 111 0.05 -14.16 -23.33
N ALA A 112 -0.19 -12.87 -23.53
CA ALA A 112 0.55 -11.81 -22.85
C ALA A 112 0.22 -11.69 -21.35
N ILE A 113 -0.93 -12.18 -20.92
CA ILE A 113 -1.44 -12.02 -19.55
C ILE A 113 -0.64 -12.84 -18.56
N LEU A 114 -0.37 -14.11 -18.90
CA LEU A 114 0.40 -15.00 -18.03
C LEU A 114 1.83 -14.47 -17.89
N THR A 115 2.41 -14.02 -18.99
CA THR A 115 3.76 -13.44 -19.01
C THR A 115 3.83 -12.14 -18.20
N ALA A 116 2.85 -11.24 -18.36
CA ALA A 116 2.78 -10.00 -17.59
C ALA A 116 2.56 -10.27 -16.09
N GLY A 117 1.68 -11.21 -15.75
CA GLY A 117 1.43 -11.59 -14.35
C GLY A 117 2.65 -12.21 -13.68
N LEU A 118 3.37 -13.10 -14.38
CA LEU A 118 4.61 -13.70 -13.89
C LEU A 118 5.75 -12.67 -13.79
N PHE A 119 5.82 -11.74 -14.74
CA PHE A 119 6.79 -10.65 -14.70
C PHE A 119 6.55 -9.74 -13.48
N PHE A 120 5.29 -9.39 -13.21
CA PHE A 120 4.92 -8.61 -12.02
C PHE A 120 5.27 -9.34 -10.72
N LEU A 121 5.03 -10.65 -10.63
CA LEU A 121 5.39 -11.45 -9.47
C LEU A 121 6.90 -11.61 -9.28
N GLY A 122 7.68 -11.55 -10.37
CA GLY A 122 9.14 -11.61 -10.31
C GLY A 122 9.82 -10.28 -9.95
N MET A 123 9.04 -9.21 -9.77
CA MET A 123 9.53 -7.90 -9.31
C MET A 123 9.46 -7.73 -7.78
N PHE A 124 8.90 -8.68 -7.06
CA PHE A 124 8.85 -8.77 -5.60
C PHE A 124 9.82 -9.83 -5.10
#